data_fe41dbc5fab44c54741d43b7a40424ea
#
_entry.id   fe41dbc5fab44c54741d43b7a40424ea
#
_cell.length_a   1.000
_cell.length_b   1.000
_cell.length_c   1.000
_cell.angle_alpha   90.00
_cell.angle_beta   90.00
_cell.angle_gamma   90.00
#
_symmetry.space_group_name_H-M   'P 1'
#
loop_
_entity.id
_entity.type
_entity.pdbx_description
1 polymer ?
#
loop_
_entity_poly.entity_id
_entity_poly.type
_entity_poly.pdbx_seq_one_letter_code
_entity_poly.pdbx_strand_id
1 'polypeptide(L)'
;MAHHKSALKRVRQTIKRTAQKRSQRADLRTVIKKFRLIVDGKNMDQAREAYSGVQKNIDKAVTKGILHKRTGARYKSRLALSLSNNVAS
;
A
#
# COMPACT_ATOMS: atom_id res chain seq x y z
N MET A 1 -42.16 0.73 -1.31
CA MET A 1 -41.01 0.14 -0.67
C MET A 1 -39.69 0.79 -1.01
N ALA A 2 -39.56 2.02 -0.58
CA ALA A 2 -38.33 2.79 -0.77
C ALA A 2 -37.11 2.13 -0.12
N HIS A 3 -37.33 1.45 1.01
CA HIS A 3 -36.26 0.79 1.76
C HIS A 3 -35.54 -0.34 0.99
N HIS A 4 -36.30 -1.09 0.19
CA HIS A 4 -35.75 -2.19 -0.58
C HIS A 4 -34.79 -1.70 -1.69
N LYS A 5 -35.18 -0.64 -2.41
CA LYS A 5 -34.33 -0.03 -3.43
C LYS A 5 -33.09 0.60 -2.83
N SER A 6 -33.22 1.27 -1.68
CA SER A 6 -32.09 1.86 -0.96
C SER A 6 -31.10 0.79 -0.48
N ALA A 7 -31.59 -0.35 0.02
CA ALA A 7 -30.75 -1.46 0.44
C ALA A 7 -29.97 -2.06 -0.72
N LEU A 8 -30.62 -2.27 -1.87
CA LEU A 8 -29.95 -2.77 -3.07
C LEU A 8 -28.88 -1.81 -3.57
N LYS A 9 -29.16 -0.49 -3.54
CA LYS A 9 -28.17 0.52 -3.91
C LYS A 9 -26.96 0.48 -2.99
N ARG A 10 -27.15 0.34 -1.67
CA ARG A 10 -26.07 0.21 -0.70
C ARG A 10 -25.22 -1.02 -0.95
N VAL A 11 -25.85 -2.17 -1.24
CA VAL A 11 -25.14 -3.41 -1.55
C VAL A 11 -24.27 -3.22 -2.78
N ARG A 12 -24.77 -2.63 -3.85
CA ARG A 12 -24.01 -2.36 -5.07
C ARG A 12 -22.82 -1.44 -4.78
N GLN A 13 -23.03 -0.37 -4.01
CA GLN A 13 -21.96 0.56 -3.64
C GLN A 13 -20.90 -0.12 -2.78
N THR A 14 -21.29 -0.98 -1.84
CA THR A 14 -20.36 -1.72 -1.00
C THR A 14 -19.52 -2.68 -1.81
N ILE A 15 -20.13 -3.40 -2.75
CA ILE A 15 -19.40 -4.32 -3.64
C ILE A 15 -18.36 -3.55 -4.46
N LYS A 16 -18.75 -2.42 -5.03
CA LYS A 16 -17.87 -1.57 -5.83
C LYS A 16 -16.70 -1.04 -5.00
N ARG A 17 -16.98 -0.53 -3.81
CA ARG A 17 -15.93 -0.01 -2.89
C ARG A 17 -14.97 -1.12 -2.46
N THR A 18 -15.49 -2.29 -2.14
CA THR A 18 -14.67 -3.45 -1.76
C THR A 18 -13.75 -3.87 -2.89
N ALA A 19 -14.26 -3.91 -4.13
CA ALA A 19 -13.47 -4.24 -5.30
C ALA A 19 -12.37 -3.21 -5.54
N GLN A 20 -12.66 -1.93 -5.40
CA GLN A 20 -11.67 -0.85 -5.54
C GLN A 20 -10.57 -0.96 -4.48
N LYS A 21 -10.94 -1.18 -3.22
CA LYS A 21 -9.95 -1.33 -2.13
C LYS A 21 -9.07 -2.54 -2.33
N ARG A 22 -9.64 -3.65 -2.79
CA ARG A 22 -8.90 -4.88 -3.08
C ARG A 22 -7.87 -4.65 -4.19
N SER A 23 -8.28 -3.97 -5.25
CA SER A 23 -7.40 -3.60 -6.36
C SER A 23 -6.27 -2.69 -5.90
N GLN A 24 -6.58 -1.68 -5.08
CA GLN A 24 -5.59 -0.74 -4.56
C GLN A 24 -4.59 -1.43 -3.61
N ARG A 25 -5.04 -2.40 -2.81
CA ARG A 25 -4.14 -3.22 -1.98
C ARG A 25 -3.19 -4.06 -2.83
N ALA A 26 -3.70 -4.63 -3.91
CA ALA A 26 -2.88 -5.40 -4.84
C ALA A 26 -1.82 -4.53 -5.50
N ASP A 27 -2.18 -3.32 -5.92
CA ASP A 27 -1.26 -2.34 -6.48
C ASP A 27 -0.15 -1.98 -5.48
N LEU A 28 -0.52 -1.75 -4.23
CA LEU A 28 0.43 -1.44 -3.16
C LEU A 28 1.40 -2.58 -2.91
N ARG A 29 0.91 -3.82 -2.88
CA ARG A 29 1.76 -5.01 -2.73
C ARG A 29 2.77 -5.12 -3.87
N THR A 30 2.34 -4.81 -5.08
CA THR A 30 3.22 -4.81 -6.26
C THR A 30 4.32 -3.77 -6.11
N VAL A 31 3.98 -2.55 -5.65
CA VAL A 31 4.95 -1.48 -5.42
C VAL A 31 5.98 -1.90 -4.36
N ILE A 32 5.53 -2.49 -3.26
CA ILE A 32 6.40 -2.97 -2.19
C ILE A 32 7.32 -4.09 -2.69
N LYS A 33 6.79 -5.01 -3.47
CA LYS A 33 7.55 -6.12 -4.03
C LYS A 33 8.66 -5.61 -4.96
N LYS A 34 8.35 -4.65 -5.82
CA LYS A 34 9.34 -4.03 -6.71
C LYS A 34 10.44 -3.34 -5.91
N PHE A 35 10.08 -2.63 -4.85
CA PHE A 35 11.06 -1.99 -3.97
C PHE A 35 12.00 -3.03 -3.34
N ARG A 36 11.46 -4.13 -2.83
CA ARG A 36 12.26 -5.19 -2.24
C ARG A 36 13.25 -5.80 -3.23
N LEU A 37 12.82 -5.97 -4.48
CA LEU A 37 13.70 -6.47 -5.53
C LEU A 37 14.86 -5.51 -5.79
N ILE A 38 14.61 -4.20 -5.77
CA ILE A 38 15.66 -3.19 -5.93
C ILE A 38 16.65 -3.25 -4.77
N VAL A 39 16.17 -3.40 -3.54
CA VAL A 39 17.02 -3.53 -2.35
C VAL A 39 17.86 -4.81 -2.42
N ASP A 40 17.25 -5.92 -2.81
CA ASP A 40 17.92 -7.21 -2.94
C ASP A 40 19.01 -7.16 -4.03
N GLY A 41 18.79 -6.37 -5.07
CA GLY A 41 19.78 -6.13 -6.13
C GLY A 41 20.93 -5.23 -5.71
N LYS A 42 20.90 -4.71 -4.47
CA LYS A 42 21.94 -3.86 -3.87
C LYS A 42 22.21 -2.56 -4.62
N ASN A 43 21.27 -2.09 -5.42
CA ASN A 43 21.36 -0.77 -6.04
C ASN A 43 20.81 0.27 -5.06
N MET A 44 21.66 0.75 -4.18
CA MET A 44 21.24 1.59 -3.05
C MET A 44 20.76 2.97 -3.47
N ASP A 45 21.32 3.56 -4.51
CA ASP A 45 20.88 4.86 -5.01
C ASP A 45 19.44 4.77 -5.54
N GLN A 46 19.19 3.76 -6.35
CA GLN A 46 17.84 3.50 -6.88
C GLN A 46 16.86 3.15 -5.76
N ALA A 47 17.30 2.39 -4.76
CA ALA A 47 16.47 2.01 -3.61
C ALA A 47 16.06 3.24 -2.79
N ARG A 48 16.96 4.18 -2.56
CA ARG A 48 16.67 5.40 -1.82
C ARG A 48 15.64 6.26 -2.56
N GLU A 49 15.79 6.40 -3.86
CA GLU A 49 14.81 7.13 -4.69
C GLU A 49 13.45 6.42 -4.66
N ALA A 50 13.45 5.10 -4.84
CA ALA A 50 12.22 4.31 -4.84
C ALA A 50 11.52 4.35 -3.49
N TYR A 51 12.28 4.40 -2.38
CA TYR A 51 11.71 4.43 -1.02
C TYR A 51 10.78 5.64 -0.81
N SER A 52 11.17 6.79 -1.30
CA SER A 52 10.33 7.99 -1.20
C SER A 52 8.97 7.80 -1.86
N GLY A 53 8.95 7.19 -3.05
CA GLY A 53 7.71 6.88 -3.77
C GLY A 53 6.86 5.83 -3.07
N VAL A 54 7.50 4.80 -2.53
CA VAL A 54 6.81 3.74 -1.77
C VAL A 54 6.19 4.32 -0.50
N GLN A 55 6.91 5.16 0.21
CA GLN A 55 6.40 5.83 1.41
C GLN A 55 5.17 6.67 1.11
N LYS A 56 5.19 7.43 0.02
CA LYS A 56 4.02 8.20 -0.44
C LYS A 56 2.83 7.29 -0.73
N ASN A 57 3.04 6.17 -1.40
CA ASN A 57 1.98 5.22 -1.73
C ASN A 57 1.36 4.61 -0.47
N ILE A 58 2.18 4.28 0.53
CA ILE A 58 1.69 3.76 1.81
C ILE A 58 0.87 4.83 2.54
N ASP A 59 1.35 6.06 2.59
CA ASP A 59 0.65 7.17 3.27
C ASP A 59 -0.68 7.46 2.59
N LYS A 60 -0.74 7.45 1.26
CA LYS A 60 -1.98 7.60 0.50
C LYS A 60 -2.96 6.48 0.82
N ALA A 61 -2.48 5.24 0.91
CA ALA A 61 -3.31 4.09 1.24
C ALA A 61 -3.94 4.22 2.63
N VAL A 62 -3.18 4.73 3.61
CA VAL A 62 -3.69 5.00 4.95
C VAL A 62 -4.76 6.11 4.90
N THR A 63 -4.48 7.20 4.20
CA THR A 63 -5.42 8.32 4.06
C THR A 63 -6.73 7.89 3.41
N LYS A 64 -6.67 7.02 2.40
CA LYS A 64 -7.86 6.52 1.70
C LYS A 64 -8.59 5.41 2.45
N GLY A 65 -8.08 4.97 3.60
CA GLY A 65 -8.69 3.90 4.39
C GLY A 65 -8.44 2.49 3.83
N ILE A 66 -7.49 2.33 2.92
CA ILE A 66 -7.11 1.04 2.36
C ILE A 66 -6.30 0.23 3.36
N LEU A 67 -5.42 0.91 4.11
CA LEU A 67 -4.62 0.35 5.19
C LEU A 67 -4.92 1.06 6.49
N HIS A 68 -4.89 0.31 7.60
CA HIS A 68 -4.88 0.91 8.92
C HIS A 68 -3.54 1.63 9.15
N LYS A 69 -3.56 2.72 9.91
CA LYS A 69 -2.34 3.52 10.16
C LYS A 69 -1.22 2.71 10.81
N ARG A 70 -1.55 1.76 11.66
CA ARG A 70 -0.56 0.87 12.29
C ARG A 70 0.11 -0.05 11.28
N THR A 71 -0.67 -0.58 10.33
CA THR A 71 -0.15 -1.41 9.25
C THR A 71 0.76 -0.59 8.34
N GLY A 72 0.35 0.63 8.01
CA GLY A 72 1.17 1.54 7.21
C GLY A 72 2.49 1.88 7.89
N ALA A 73 2.46 2.19 9.18
CA ALA A 73 3.66 2.47 9.96
C ALA A 73 4.60 1.26 10.01
N ARG A 74 4.04 0.05 10.17
CA ARG A 74 4.80 -1.20 10.18
C ARG A 74 5.50 -1.45 8.86
N TYR A 75 4.80 -1.25 7.74
CA TYR A 75 5.39 -1.39 6.40
C TYR A 75 6.54 -0.40 6.19
N LYS A 76 6.32 0.87 6.50
CA LYS A 76 7.37 1.89 6.36
C LYS A 76 8.60 1.56 7.19
N SER A 77 8.40 1.16 8.44
CA SER A 77 9.48 0.79 9.34
C SER A 77 10.29 -0.40 8.83
N ARG A 78 9.62 -1.46 8.40
CA ARG A 78 10.28 -2.66 7.86
C ARG A 78 11.07 -2.38 6.59
N LEU A 79 10.51 -1.57 5.70
CA LEU A 79 11.18 -1.21 4.45
C LEU A 79 12.40 -0.31 4.72
N ALA A 80 12.28 0.61 5.67
CA ALA A 80 13.40 1.45 6.09
C ALA A 80 14.53 0.61 6.70
N LEU A 81 14.20 -0.38 7.53
CA LEU A 81 15.18 -1.30 8.11
C LEU A 81 15.87 -2.13 7.03
N SER A 82 15.14 -2.64 6.05
CA SER A 82 15.72 -3.37 4.92
C SER A 82 16.74 -2.53 4.17
N LEU A 83 16.40 -1.27 3.91
CA LEU A 83 17.28 -0.33 3.24
C LEU A 83 18.54 -0.07 4.07
N SER A 84 18.37 0.19 5.36
CA SER A 84 19.44 0.47 6.31
C SER A 84 20.38 -0.73 6.47
N ASN A 85 19.82 -1.93 6.62
CA ASN A 85 20.62 -3.15 6.77
C ASN A 85 21.49 -3.44 5.54
N ASN A 86 20.95 -3.19 4.35
CA ASN A 86 21.71 -3.38 3.11
C ASN A 86 22.82 -2.34 2.94
N VAL A 87 22.60 -1.12 3.44
CA VAL A 87 23.65 -0.08 3.46
C VAL A 87 24.76 -0.46 4.45
N ALA A 88 24.38 -1.01 5.60
CA ALA A 88 25.34 -1.40 6.65
C ALA A 88 26.20 -2.60 6.26
N SER A 89 25.71 -3.44 5.38
CA SER A 89 26.46 -4.63 4.92
C SER A 89 27.26 -4.33 3.67
#